data_0136fb02c9e79b6b1fd23563a3ea5ac4
#
_entry.id   0136fb02c9e79b6b1fd23563a3ea5ac4
#
_cell.length_a   1.000
_cell.length_b   1.000
_cell.length_c   1.000
_cell.angle_alpha   90.00
_cell.angle_beta   90.00
_cell.angle_gamma   90.00
#
_symmetry.space_group_name_H-M   'P 1'
#
loop_
_entity.id
_entity.type
_entity.pdbx_description
1 polymer ?
#
loop_
_entity_poly.entity_id
_entity_poly.type
_entity_poly.pdbx_seq_one_letter_code
_entity_poly.pdbx_strand_id
1 'polypeptide(L)'
;MDFGGADMANCIKCKAALPDGALFCPICGKKQASVDRKATKRGNGTGTVYKRGSSWVAEITKGYREEDGNLTRVKAKKCGFRTKREALEYIPMLRTQKPREKDITWRKAYELWFPTHRADKSTLNCYAAAEKYFAPIEFMKLAAVEIDDIQECIDDCPRAKQTKKNMRTVCSLIYKYAVPRGYAPMSMAPYLTVTGENAAPRASFDADQIEKIKEACGVIPYADYIYCMCYLGFRPTEFLGLSIDNYDKKEKVLRAGIKTEAGKNRTVTISPKIQPIIDRLAKDKISGALFCNEEGKAFRYDYFRDEVFYPTLKAIGIDNPIENKRHKYSPHTCRHTFATLMKNIQASDKDKLELIGHASPEMLRYYQDVNLTDLRKITDAI
;
A
#
# COMPACT_ATOMS: atom_id res chain seq x y z
N MET A 1 -45.83 6.99 -78.55
CA MET A 1 -44.59 6.26 -78.29
C MET A 1 -43.45 7.23 -78.42
N ASP A 2 -43.04 7.86 -77.27
CA ASP A 2 -41.91 8.77 -77.23
C ASP A 2 -40.62 7.96 -77.02
N PHE A 3 -39.74 8.01 -78.00
CA PHE A 3 -38.39 7.52 -77.92
C PHE A 3 -37.52 8.55 -77.23
N GLY A 4 -37.21 8.35 -75.95
CA GLY A 4 -36.27 9.14 -75.17
C GLY A 4 -34.87 9.16 -75.82
N GLY A 5 -34.41 10.34 -76.22
CA GLY A 5 -33.07 10.57 -76.72
C GLY A 5 -32.00 10.31 -75.67
N ALA A 6 -31.11 9.34 -75.93
CA ALA A 6 -29.91 9.16 -75.12
C ALA A 6 -28.97 10.34 -75.34
N ASP A 7 -28.64 11.10 -74.25
CA ASP A 7 -27.64 12.16 -74.27
C ASP A 7 -26.23 11.52 -74.51
N MET A 8 -25.80 11.58 -75.76
CA MET A 8 -24.48 11.09 -76.18
C MET A 8 -23.38 12.07 -75.64
N ALA A 9 -22.53 11.57 -74.75
CA ALA A 9 -21.41 12.36 -74.22
C ALA A 9 -20.42 12.72 -75.33
N ASN A 10 -19.97 13.97 -75.34
CA ASN A 10 -18.97 14.43 -76.33
C ASN A 10 -17.58 14.42 -75.76
N CYS A 11 -16.57 14.13 -76.62
CA CYS A 11 -15.16 14.12 -76.26
C CYS A 11 -14.68 15.47 -75.69
N ILE A 12 -14.05 15.48 -74.54
CA ILE A 12 -13.57 16.68 -73.86
C ILE A 12 -12.53 17.45 -74.67
N LYS A 13 -11.84 16.82 -75.65
CA LYS A 13 -10.82 17.44 -76.52
C LYS A 13 -11.35 17.82 -77.91
N CYS A 14 -11.85 16.90 -78.67
CA CYS A 14 -12.25 17.11 -80.05
C CYS A 14 -13.74 17.27 -80.28
N LYS A 15 -14.56 17.19 -79.21
CA LYS A 15 -16.03 17.34 -79.23
C LYS A 15 -16.76 16.28 -80.08
N ALA A 16 -16.08 15.27 -80.57
CA ALA A 16 -16.73 14.15 -81.27
C ALA A 16 -17.64 13.35 -80.34
N ALA A 17 -18.78 12.84 -80.85
CA ALA A 17 -19.69 11.99 -80.08
C ALA A 17 -18.99 10.72 -79.67
N LEU A 18 -19.18 10.33 -78.44
CA LEU A 18 -18.52 9.15 -77.83
C LEU A 18 -19.56 8.03 -77.68
N PRO A 19 -19.17 6.78 -77.96
CA PRO A 19 -19.95 5.63 -77.55
C PRO A 19 -20.17 5.60 -76.03
N ASP A 20 -21.26 5.08 -75.60
CA ASP A 20 -21.61 4.98 -74.20
C ASP A 20 -20.55 4.13 -73.45
N GLY A 21 -20.00 4.68 -72.34
CA GLY A 21 -18.95 4.04 -71.54
C GLY A 21 -17.53 4.12 -72.14
N ALA A 22 -17.28 4.88 -73.22
CA ALA A 22 -15.96 5.01 -73.84
C ALA A 22 -14.93 5.67 -72.87
N LEU A 23 -13.87 4.93 -72.52
CA LEU A 23 -12.76 5.41 -71.70
C LEU A 23 -11.76 6.28 -72.46
N PHE A 24 -11.77 6.17 -73.80
CA PHE A 24 -10.92 6.94 -74.71
C PHE A 24 -11.73 7.37 -75.94
N CYS A 25 -11.45 8.52 -76.50
CA CYS A 25 -12.05 8.98 -77.73
C CYS A 25 -11.49 8.20 -78.91
N PRO A 26 -12.32 7.54 -79.76
CA PRO A 26 -11.84 6.77 -80.91
C PRO A 26 -11.24 7.65 -82.01
N ILE A 27 -11.53 8.97 -82.04
CA ILE A 27 -11.07 9.88 -83.07
C ILE A 27 -9.74 10.53 -82.71
N CYS A 28 -9.52 10.98 -81.46
CA CYS A 28 -8.33 11.74 -81.07
C CYS A 28 -7.49 11.05 -79.98
N GLY A 29 -7.86 9.84 -79.52
CA GLY A 29 -7.16 9.07 -78.50
C GLY A 29 -7.22 9.68 -77.09
N LYS A 30 -7.91 10.81 -76.85
CA LYS A 30 -7.94 11.45 -75.56
C LYS A 30 -8.74 10.63 -74.56
N LYS A 31 -8.14 10.35 -73.41
CA LYS A 31 -8.80 9.67 -72.28
C LYS A 31 -9.94 10.59 -71.75
N GLN A 32 -11.12 10.01 -71.60
CA GLN A 32 -12.27 10.69 -71.05
C GLN A 32 -12.25 10.59 -69.52
N ALA A 33 -12.94 11.52 -68.84
CA ALA A 33 -13.05 11.43 -67.39
C ALA A 33 -13.75 10.15 -67.00
N SER A 34 -13.15 9.28 -66.21
CA SER A 34 -13.81 8.11 -65.66
C SER A 34 -14.86 8.57 -64.67
N VAL A 35 -16.07 8.03 -64.79
CA VAL A 35 -17.14 8.06 -63.80
C VAL A 35 -16.54 7.72 -62.43
N ASP A 36 -16.93 8.50 -61.43
CA ASP A 36 -16.48 8.46 -60.06
C ASP A 36 -16.00 7.10 -59.57
N ARG A 37 -14.67 7.02 -59.32
CA ARG A 37 -14.15 5.98 -58.42
C ARG A 37 -14.66 6.31 -57.04
N LYS A 38 -15.71 5.58 -56.56
CA LYS A 38 -16.10 5.56 -55.18
C LYS A 38 -14.81 5.34 -54.35
N ALA A 39 -14.44 6.32 -53.54
CA ALA A 39 -13.30 6.23 -52.63
C ALA A 39 -13.50 4.98 -51.78
N THR A 40 -12.67 3.98 -51.97
CA THR A 40 -12.67 2.77 -51.15
C THR A 40 -12.39 3.19 -49.73
N LYS A 41 -13.39 3.11 -48.86
CA LYS A 41 -13.22 3.34 -47.41
C LYS A 41 -12.17 2.35 -46.91
N ARG A 42 -11.06 2.86 -46.40
CA ARG A 42 -10.06 2.04 -45.76
C ARG A 42 -10.68 1.37 -44.54
N GLY A 43 -10.35 0.08 -44.29
CA GLY A 43 -10.83 -0.63 -43.11
C GLY A 43 -10.50 0.11 -41.83
N ASN A 44 -11.42 0.08 -40.86
CA ASN A 44 -11.20 0.70 -39.54
C ASN A 44 -9.92 0.10 -38.91
N GLY A 45 -9.07 0.96 -38.35
CA GLY A 45 -7.85 0.54 -37.65
C GLY A 45 -6.58 0.51 -38.51
N THR A 46 -6.63 0.76 -39.84
CA THR A 46 -5.45 0.73 -40.71
C THR A 46 -4.50 1.92 -40.52
N GLY A 47 -4.89 2.95 -39.76
CA GLY A 47 -4.12 4.20 -39.58
C GLY A 47 -4.41 5.22 -40.67
N THR A 48 -3.98 6.45 -40.44
CA THR A 48 -4.21 7.60 -41.36
C THR A 48 -2.88 8.25 -41.70
N VAL A 49 -2.70 8.61 -42.96
CA VAL A 49 -1.58 9.41 -43.46
C VAL A 49 -2.12 10.65 -44.11
N TYR A 50 -1.65 11.82 -43.70
CA TYR A 50 -2.08 13.12 -44.24
C TYR A 50 -0.89 14.08 -44.33
N LYS A 51 -1.01 15.07 -45.21
CA LYS A 51 0.00 16.12 -45.42
C LYS A 51 -0.22 17.24 -44.41
N ARG A 52 0.86 17.73 -43.79
CA ARG A 52 0.87 18.88 -42.89
C ARG A 52 2.04 19.76 -43.26
N GLY A 53 1.74 20.90 -43.87
CA GLY A 53 2.73 21.78 -44.48
C GLY A 53 3.52 21.07 -45.58
N SER A 54 4.83 21.08 -45.52
CA SER A 54 5.73 20.42 -46.47
C SER A 54 5.96 18.93 -46.22
N SER A 55 5.51 18.36 -45.08
CA SER A 55 5.78 17.00 -44.70
C SER A 55 4.52 16.13 -44.55
N TRP A 56 4.70 14.80 -44.53
CA TRP A 56 3.64 13.83 -44.28
C TRP A 56 3.66 13.37 -42.85
N VAL A 57 2.47 13.03 -42.36
CA VAL A 57 2.21 12.55 -40.99
C VAL A 57 1.56 11.18 -41.05
N ALA A 58 2.09 10.22 -40.30
CA ALA A 58 1.45 8.95 -40.00
C ALA A 58 0.78 9.02 -38.62
N GLU A 59 -0.49 8.61 -38.52
CA GLU A 59 -1.27 8.64 -37.27
C GLU A 59 -2.06 7.34 -37.14
N ILE A 60 -2.11 6.78 -35.93
CA ILE A 60 -2.98 5.64 -35.58
C ILE A 60 -3.72 5.93 -34.29
N THR A 61 -4.89 5.31 -34.12
CA THR A 61 -5.59 5.24 -32.82
C THR A 61 -5.09 4.00 -32.08
N LYS A 62 -4.54 4.19 -30.89
CA LYS A 62 -4.06 3.12 -30.02
C LYS A 62 -5.12 2.58 -29.06
N GLY A 63 -6.17 3.36 -28.82
CA GLY A 63 -7.25 3.02 -27.88
C GLY A 63 -8.10 4.23 -27.55
N TYR A 64 -8.90 4.08 -26.56
CA TYR A 64 -9.75 5.14 -26.01
C TYR A 64 -9.48 5.23 -24.51
N ARG A 65 -9.48 6.44 -23.94
CA ARG A 65 -9.41 6.71 -22.51
C ARG A 65 -10.69 7.44 -22.12
N GLU A 66 -11.27 7.02 -21.02
CA GLU A 66 -12.39 7.72 -20.40
C GLU A 66 -11.83 8.81 -19.47
N GLU A 67 -12.16 10.08 -19.76
CA GLU A 67 -11.83 11.24 -18.95
C GLU A 67 -13.15 12.01 -18.75
N ASP A 68 -13.56 12.19 -17.49
CA ASP A 68 -14.79 12.93 -17.10
C ASP A 68 -16.06 12.43 -17.81
N GLY A 69 -16.21 11.11 -17.99
CA GLY A 69 -17.36 10.50 -18.68
C GLY A 69 -17.32 10.60 -20.21
N ASN A 70 -16.25 11.16 -20.80
CA ASN A 70 -16.06 11.25 -22.24
C ASN A 70 -14.94 10.32 -22.72
N LEU A 71 -15.24 9.58 -23.82
CA LEU A 71 -14.26 8.70 -24.47
C LEU A 71 -13.34 9.52 -25.39
N THR A 72 -12.10 9.76 -24.95
CA THR A 72 -11.05 10.45 -25.72
C THR A 72 -10.16 9.47 -26.47
N ARG A 73 -9.87 9.73 -27.75
CA ARG A 73 -9.00 8.87 -28.56
C ARG A 73 -7.53 9.04 -28.18
N VAL A 74 -6.89 7.93 -27.79
CA VAL A 74 -5.44 7.88 -27.61
C VAL A 74 -4.79 7.64 -28.96
N LYS A 75 -4.06 8.66 -29.46
CA LYS A 75 -3.43 8.64 -30.79
C LYS A 75 -1.91 8.57 -30.67
N ALA A 76 -1.27 7.79 -31.55
CA ALA A 76 0.17 7.89 -31.79
C ALA A 76 0.41 8.47 -33.20
N LYS A 77 1.35 9.42 -33.30
CA LYS A 77 1.69 10.07 -34.58
C LYS A 77 3.18 10.30 -34.72
N LYS A 78 3.65 10.22 -35.97
CA LYS A 78 5.00 10.62 -36.36
C LYS A 78 4.90 11.56 -37.55
N CYS A 79 5.58 12.69 -37.45
CA CYS A 79 5.64 13.73 -38.50
C CYS A 79 7.03 13.71 -39.18
N GLY A 80 7.16 14.48 -40.27
CA GLY A 80 8.45 14.75 -40.91
C GLY A 80 8.82 13.80 -42.04
N PHE A 81 7.89 13.00 -42.57
CA PHE A 81 8.15 12.16 -43.72
C PHE A 81 8.14 13.01 -45.02
N ARG A 82 9.09 12.73 -45.92
CA ARG A 82 9.18 13.43 -47.21
C ARG A 82 8.09 12.99 -48.16
N THR A 83 7.70 11.73 -48.11
CA THR A 83 6.73 11.11 -49.02
C THR A 83 5.57 10.45 -48.25
N LYS A 84 4.42 10.35 -48.93
CA LYS A 84 3.26 9.61 -48.44
C LYS A 84 3.57 8.12 -48.25
N ARG A 85 4.43 7.55 -49.09
CA ARG A 85 4.84 6.16 -49.05
C ARG A 85 5.63 5.84 -47.77
N GLU A 86 6.63 6.67 -47.45
CA GLU A 86 7.38 6.54 -46.17
C GLU A 86 6.47 6.61 -44.95
N ALA A 87 5.50 7.53 -44.95
CA ALA A 87 4.57 7.64 -43.86
C ALA A 87 3.66 6.41 -43.71
N LEU A 88 3.27 5.76 -44.85
CA LEU A 88 2.49 4.54 -44.82
C LEU A 88 3.31 3.35 -44.35
N GLU A 89 4.55 3.22 -44.78
CA GLU A 89 5.49 2.16 -44.35
C GLU A 89 5.81 2.27 -42.84
N TYR A 90 5.69 3.44 -42.23
CA TYR A 90 5.94 3.64 -40.82
C TYR A 90 4.74 3.25 -39.92
N ILE A 91 3.52 3.10 -40.46
CA ILE A 91 2.31 2.76 -39.66
C ILE A 91 2.48 1.49 -38.82
N PRO A 92 3.03 0.37 -39.31
CA PRO A 92 3.28 -0.83 -38.51
C PRO A 92 4.17 -0.54 -37.28
N MET A 93 5.20 0.28 -37.45
CA MET A 93 6.07 0.66 -36.34
C MET A 93 5.34 1.49 -35.28
N LEU A 94 4.43 2.39 -35.69
CA LEU A 94 3.59 3.11 -34.71
C LEU A 94 2.69 2.16 -33.88
N ARG A 95 2.30 1.03 -34.44
CA ARG A 95 1.50 0.01 -33.71
C ARG A 95 2.31 -0.68 -32.64
N THR A 96 3.55 -1.04 -32.94
CA THR A 96 4.48 -1.72 -32.04
C THR A 96 5.16 -0.77 -31.06
N GLN A 97 5.26 0.52 -31.36
CA GLN A 97 5.77 1.52 -30.40
C GLN A 97 4.87 1.57 -29.17
N LYS A 98 5.43 1.19 -28.02
CA LYS A 98 4.82 1.50 -26.72
C LYS A 98 4.61 3.02 -26.62
N PRO A 99 3.58 3.52 -25.91
CA PRO A 99 3.47 4.96 -25.61
C PRO A 99 4.82 5.44 -25.07
N ARG A 100 5.28 6.61 -25.49
CA ARG A 100 6.48 7.20 -24.88
C ARG A 100 6.26 7.25 -23.38
N GLU A 101 7.09 6.55 -22.64
CA GLU A 101 7.16 6.64 -21.19
C GLU A 101 7.44 8.11 -20.87
N LYS A 102 6.64 8.67 -19.96
CA LYS A 102 6.90 10.02 -19.51
C LYS A 102 8.16 9.97 -18.67
N ASP A 103 9.17 10.72 -19.07
CA ASP A 103 10.45 10.82 -18.36
C ASP A 103 10.25 11.51 -17.01
N ILE A 104 9.99 10.74 -15.98
CA ILE A 104 9.99 11.21 -14.58
C ILE A 104 11.07 10.51 -13.79
N THR A 105 11.62 11.19 -12.78
CA THR A 105 12.59 10.58 -11.87
C THR A 105 11.92 9.73 -10.82
N TRP A 106 12.70 8.88 -10.12
CA TRP A 106 12.23 8.13 -8.96
C TRP A 106 11.58 9.04 -7.92
N ARG A 107 12.25 10.12 -7.52
CA ARG A 107 11.73 11.12 -6.59
C ARG A 107 10.40 11.69 -7.07
N LYS A 108 10.32 12.07 -8.35
CA LYS A 108 9.07 12.61 -8.90
C LYS A 108 7.92 11.61 -8.89
N ALA A 109 8.22 10.33 -9.14
CA ALA A 109 7.22 9.26 -9.04
C ALA A 109 6.72 9.09 -7.59
N TYR A 110 7.62 9.14 -6.62
CA TYR A 110 7.27 9.12 -5.20
C TYR A 110 6.41 10.34 -4.80
N GLU A 111 6.81 11.55 -5.17
CA GLU A 111 6.07 12.78 -4.87
C GLU A 111 4.65 12.80 -5.46
N LEU A 112 4.48 12.22 -6.64
CA LEU A 112 3.17 12.10 -7.28
C LEU A 112 2.30 11.01 -6.66
N TRP A 113 2.92 9.90 -6.24
CA TRP A 113 2.21 8.79 -5.63
C TRP A 113 1.84 9.05 -4.17
N PHE A 114 2.77 9.53 -3.34
CA PHE A 114 2.64 9.56 -1.89
C PHE A 114 1.39 10.32 -1.40
N PRO A 115 1.02 11.49 -1.95
CA PRO A 115 -0.21 12.20 -1.54
C PRO A 115 -1.49 11.46 -1.91
N THR A 116 -1.45 10.55 -2.89
CA THR A 116 -2.63 9.78 -3.32
C THR A 116 -2.84 8.53 -2.49
N HIS A 117 -1.83 8.13 -1.70
CA HIS A 117 -1.87 6.91 -0.91
C HIS A 117 -2.61 7.15 0.41
N ARG A 118 -3.73 6.45 0.60
CA ARG A 118 -4.52 6.52 1.83
C ARG A 118 -4.08 5.44 2.80
N ALA A 119 -3.47 5.83 3.88
CA ALA A 119 -3.07 4.98 4.99
C ALA A 119 -3.06 5.80 6.29
N ASP A 120 -2.98 5.12 7.43
CA ASP A 120 -2.82 5.80 8.70
C ASP A 120 -1.46 6.53 8.79
N LYS A 121 -1.39 7.55 9.66
CA LYS A 121 -0.20 8.39 9.84
C LYS A 121 1.06 7.59 10.18
N SER A 122 0.93 6.50 10.94
CA SER A 122 2.05 5.64 11.33
C SER A 122 2.63 4.91 10.12
N THR A 123 1.77 4.36 9.27
CA THR A 123 2.15 3.69 8.02
C THR A 123 2.83 4.67 7.06
N LEU A 124 2.25 5.87 6.87
CA LEU A 124 2.86 6.92 6.04
C LEU A 124 4.24 7.33 6.55
N ASN A 125 4.41 7.48 7.87
CA ASN A 125 5.72 7.76 8.46
C ASN A 125 6.74 6.64 8.20
N CYS A 126 6.32 5.37 8.29
CA CYS A 126 7.18 4.23 7.96
C CYS A 126 7.61 4.23 6.49
N TYR A 127 6.71 4.58 5.56
CA TYR A 127 7.03 4.67 4.15
C TYR A 127 7.94 5.85 3.84
N ALA A 128 7.70 7.02 4.43
CA ALA A 128 8.57 8.19 4.29
C ALA A 128 9.97 7.92 4.87
N ALA A 129 10.08 7.15 5.95
CA ALA A 129 11.37 6.75 6.52
C ALA A 129 12.10 5.74 5.63
N ALA A 130 11.38 4.83 4.98
CA ALA A 130 11.94 3.83 4.08
C ALA A 130 12.40 4.45 2.76
N GLU A 131 11.66 5.42 2.22
CA GLU A 131 11.99 6.10 0.97
C GLU A 131 13.35 6.78 1.01
N LYS A 132 13.77 7.33 2.14
CA LYS A 132 15.07 8.01 2.30
C LYS A 132 16.27 7.15 1.89
N TYR A 133 16.14 5.84 1.91
CA TYR A 133 17.20 4.91 1.53
C TYR A 133 17.30 4.70 0.01
N PHE A 134 16.38 5.28 -0.77
CA PHE A 134 16.47 5.34 -2.23
C PHE A 134 17.14 6.62 -2.74
N ALA A 135 17.80 7.40 -1.86
CA ALA A 135 18.54 8.60 -2.24
C ALA A 135 19.56 8.37 -3.40
N PRO A 136 20.26 7.23 -3.51
CA PRO A 136 21.19 7.00 -4.62
C PRO A 136 20.51 7.04 -6.01
N ILE A 137 19.25 6.63 -6.09
CA ILE A 137 18.50 6.55 -7.37
C ILE A 137 17.47 7.66 -7.53
N GLU A 138 17.35 8.59 -6.60
CA GLU A 138 16.27 9.58 -6.56
C GLU A 138 16.16 10.44 -7.81
N PHE A 139 17.28 10.73 -8.46
CA PHE A 139 17.33 11.53 -9.70
C PHE A 139 17.39 10.69 -10.98
N MET A 140 17.49 9.36 -10.87
CA MET A 140 17.42 8.48 -12.02
C MET A 140 16.02 8.51 -12.65
N LYS A 141 15.95 8.45 -13.98
CA LYS A 141 14.68 8.29 -14.70
C LYS A 141 14.07 6.94 -14.32
N LEU A 142 12.82 6.95 -13.86
CA LEU A 142 12.14 5.74 -13.36
C LEU A 142 12.13 4.60 -14.40
N ALA A 143 12.02 4.95 -15.69
CA ALA A 143 12.04 3.97 -16.78
C ALA A 143 13.43 3.37 -17.04
N ALA A 144 14.49 3.98 -16.52
CA ALA A 144 15.88 3.56 -16.67
C ALA A 144 16.44 2.91 -15.38
N VAL A 145 15.68 2.91 -14.29
CA VAL A 145 16.07 2.22 -13.05
C VAL A 145 16.01 0.72 -13.29
N GLU A 146 17.12 0.06 -13.05
CA GLU A 146 17.25 -1.41 -13.16
C GLU A 146 17.01 -2.07 -11.80
N ILE A 147 16.84 -3.38 -11.82
CA ILE A 147 16.60 -4.15 -10.59
C ILE A 147 17.78 -4.05 -9.63
N ASP A 148 18.98 -4.04 -10.15
CA ASP A 148 20.22 -4.01 -9.35
C ASP A 148 20.37 -2.68 -8.63
N ASP A 149 20.00 -1.56 -9.24
CA ASP A 149 20.01 -0.23 -8.60
C ASP A 149 19.12 -0.21 -7.34
N ILE A 150 17.94 -0.82 -7.43
CA ILE A 150 17.00 -0.88 -6.29
C ILE A 150 17.48 -1.89 -5.25
N GLN A 151 18.02 -3.03 -5.71
CA GLN A 151 18.52 -4.07 -4.82
C GLN A 151 19.70 -3.57 -4.00
N GLU A 152 20.65 -2.84 -4.61
CA GLU A 152 21.77 -2.21 -3.93
C GLU A 152 21.30 -1.26 -2.83
N CYS A 153 20.31 -0.39 -3.11
CA CYS A 153 19.70 0.47 -2.09
C CYS A 153 19.14 -0.32 -0.89
N ILE A 154 18.55 -1.50 -1.13
CA ILE A 154 17.99 -2.36 -0.08
C ILE A 154 19.12 -3.03 0.70
N ASP A 155 20.13 -3.54 0.02
CA ASP A 155 21.23 -4.28 0.65
C ASP A 155 22.11 -3.36 1.49
N ASP A 156 22.41 -2.16 1.01
CA ASP A 156 23.17 -1.12 1.72
C ASP A 156 22.41 -0.46 2.87
N CYS A 157 21.10 -0.70 2.99
CA CYS A 157 20.32 -0.13 4.08
C CYS A 157 20.80 -0.67 5.45
N PRO A 158 21.31 0.20 6.37
CA PRO A 158 21.88 -0.23 7.66
C PRO A 158 20.79 -0.59 8.69
N ARG A 159 19.55 -0.64 8.30
CA ARG A 159 18.41 -0.91 9.19
C ARG A 159 18.03 -2.39 9.19
N ALA A 160 17.27 -2.76 10.24
CA ALA A 160 16.75 -4.12 10.39
C ALA A 160 15.83 -4.51 9.22
N LYS A 161 15.70 -5.81 8.99
CA LYS A 161 14.90 -6.45 7.92
C LYS A 161 13.53 -5.83 7.71
N GLN A 162 12.85 -5.36 8.78
CA GLN A 162 11.53 -4.73 8.65
C GLN A 162 11.58 -3.42 7.86
N THR A 163 12.63 -2.61 8.02
CA THR A 163 12.80 -1.40 7.21
C THR A 163 13.03 -1.75 5.74
N LYS A 164 13.85 -2.76 5.47
CA LYS A 164 14.09 -3.28 4.11
C LYS A 164 12.80 -3.82 3.47
N LYS A 165 11.94 -4.51 4.25
CA LYS A 165 10.58 -4.90 3.80
C LYS A 165 9.72 -3.68 3.45
N ASN A 166 9.79 -2.62 4.26
CA ASN A 166 9.06 -1.39 3.98
C ASN A 166 9.58 -0.71 2.70
N MET A 167 10.90 -0.71 2.46
CA MET A 167 11.49 -0.24 1.19
C MET A 167 10.91 -1.00 -0.01
N ARG A 168 10.93 -2.34 0.03
CA ARG A 168 10.30 -3.16 -1.02
C ARG A 168 8.82 -2.84 -1.22
N THR A 169 8.08 -2.59 -0.14
CA THR A 169 6.66 -2.19 -0.19
C THR A 169 6.50 -0.83 -0.87
N VAL A 170 7.31 0.17 -0.49
CA VAL A 170 7.30 1.51 -1.11
C VAL A 170 7.61 1.41 -2.61
N CYS A 171 8.64 0.65 -2.98
CA CYS A 171 8.98 0.35 -4.36
C CYS A 171 7.77 -0.23 -5.13
N SER A 172 7.11 -1.26 -4.57
CA SER A 172 5.91 -1.87 -5.16
C SER A 172 4.78 -0.86 -5.38
N LEU A 173 4.54 0.02 -4.41
CA LEU A 173 3.49 1.02 -4.46
C LEU A 173 3.80 2.13 -5.47
N ILE A 174 5.06 2.57 -5.57
CA ILE A 174 5.50 3.53 -6.62
C ILE A 174 5.26 2.93 -8.01
N TYR A 175 5.67 1.68 -8.26
CA TYR A 175 5.44 1.04 -9.56
C TYR A 175 3.96 0.77 -9.83
N LYS A 176 3.18 0.40 -8.80
CA LYS A 176 1.72 0.25 -8.92
C LYS A 176 1.04 1.54 -9.38
N TYR A 177 1.57 2.69 -8.97
CA TYR A 177 1.12 4.00 -9.44
C TYR A 177 1.67 4.33 -10.84
N ALA A 178 2.94 4.04 -11.09
CA ALA A 178 3.68 4.51 -12.26
C ALA A 178 3.39 3.70 -13.55
N VAL A 179 3.31 2.36 -13.44
CA VAL A 179 3.14 1.48 -14.61
C VAL A 179 1.85 1.74 -15.38
N PRO A 180 0.67 1.86 -14.75
CA PRO A 180 -0.57 2.17 -15.48
C PRO A 180 -0.54 3.55 -16.15
N ARG A 181 0.32 4.45 -15.69
CA ARG A 181 0.48 5.83 -16.22
C ARG A 181 1.55 5.94 -17.30
N GLY A 182 2.23 4.83 -17.61
CA GLY A 182 3.30 4.77 -18.61
C GLY A 182 4.58 5.48 -18.18
N TYR A 183 4.85 5.59 -16.88
CA TYR A 183 6.11 6.12 -16.34
C TYR A 183 7.20 5.07 -16.25
N ALA A 184 6.81 3.80 -16.17
CA ALA A 184 7.71 2.66 -16.21
C ALA A 184 7.06 1.49 -16.98
N PRO A 185 7.85 0.59 -17.60
CA PRO A 185 7.32 -0.53 -18.39
C PRO A 185 6.71 -1.63 -17.52
N MET A 186 7.30 -1.87 -16.35
CA MET A 186 6.90 -2.93 -15.44
C MET A 186 7.37 -2.62 -14.02
N SER A 187 6.88 -3.40 -13.04
CA SER A 187 7.33 -3.31 -11.65
C SER A 187 8.54 -4.22 -11.41
N MET A 188 9.60 -3.68 -10.81
CA MET A 188 10.77 -4.43 -10.34
C MET A 188 10.58 -5.06 -8.96
N ALA A 189 9.60 -4.58 -8.19
CA ALA A 189 9.38 -4.99 -6.79
C ALA A 189 9.19 -6.50 -6.55
N PRO A 190 8.56 -7.30 -7.43
CA PRO A 190 8.43 -8.75 -7.24
C PRO A 190 9.77 -9.50 -7.22
N TYR A 191 10.78 -8.97 -7.90
CA TYR A 191 12.08 -9.60 -8.08
C TYR A 191 13.10 -9.23 -7.00
N LEU A 192 12.76 -8.24 -6.14
CA LEU A 192 13.63 -7.79 -5.05
C LEU A 192 13.65 -8.79 -3.91
N THR A 193 14.83 -9.04 -3.39
CA THR A 193 15.06 -9.87 -2.21
C THR A 193 15.25 -9.01 -0.95
N VAL A 194 14.87 -9.53 0.20
CA VAL A 194 15.06 -8.84 1.48
C VAL A 194 15.77 -9.80 2.43
N THR A 195 17.04 -9.54 2.63
CA THR A 195 17.92 -10.27 3.55
C THR A 195 18.00 -9.57 4.91
N GLY A 196 18.58 -10.23 5.90
CA GLY A 196 18.79 -9.72 7.25
C GLY A 196 18.00 -10.44 8.31
N GLU A 197 18.36 -10.21 9.56
CA GLU A 197 17.75 -10.83 10.71
C GLU A 197 16.41 -10.18 11.04
N ASN A 198 15.47 -10.99 11.50
CA ASN A 198 14.26 -10.48 12.13
C ASN A 198 14.63 -9.85 13.47
N ALA A 199 13.90 -8.82 13.88
CA ALA A 199 14.04 -8.31 15.24
C ALA A 199 13.81 -9.46 16.25
N ALA A 200 14.65 -9.52 17.29
CA ALA A 200 14.44 -10.48 18.37
C ALA A 200 13.03 -10.34 18.95
N PRO A 201 12.36 -11.44 19.29
CA PRO A 201 11.09 -11.39 20.00
C PRO A 201 11.23 -10.53 21.26
N ARG A 202 10.20 -9.79 21.60
CA ARG A 202 10.19 -9.04 22.86
C ARG A 202 9.93 -10.02 24.00
N ALA A 203 10.70 -9.88 25.08
CA ALA A 203 10.51 -10.68 26.29
C ALA A 203 9.16 -10.35 26.95
N SER A 204 8.53 -11.35 27.57
CA SER A 204 7.48 -11.20 28.56
C SER A 204 8.07 -11.04 29.96
N PHE A 205 7.29 -10.53 30.92
CA PHE A 205 7.65 -10.66 32.32
C PHE A 205 7.49 -12.11 32.76
N ASP A 206 8.45 -12.58 33.55
CA ASP A 206 8.36 -13.90 34.21
C ASP A 206 7.48 -13.87 35.45
N ALA A 207 7.28 -15.01 36.09
CA ALA A 207 6.41 -15.14 37.24
C ALA A 207 6.87 -14.30 38.45
N ASP A 208 8.18 -14.27 38.70
CA ASP A 208 8.76 -13.49 39.82
C ASP A 208 8.63 -12.00 39.59
N GLN A 209 8.82 -11.54 38.34
CA GLN A 209 8.61 -10.16 37.97
C GLN A 209 7.14 -9.73 38.10
N ILE A 210 6.21 -10.58 37.70
CA ILE A 210 4.77 -10.33 37.84
C ILE A 210 4.40 -10.22 39.33
N GLU A 211 4.97 -11.07 40.19
CA GLU A 211 4.70 -11.01 41.62
C GLU A 211 5.29 -9.73 42.24
N LYS A 212 6.51 -9.33 41.88
CA LYS A 212 7.08 -8.03 42.29
C LYS A 212 6.23 -6.85 41.88
N ILE A 213 5.70 -6.86 40.64
CA ILE A 213 4.81 -5.80 40.17
C ILE A 213 3.51 -5.78 41.01
N LYS A 214 2.96 -6.95 41.33
CA LYS A 214 1.76 -7.09 42.16
C LYS A 214 2.00 -6.56 43.58
N GLU A 215 3.09 -6.93 44.23
CA GLU A 215 3.47 -6.45 45.58
C GLU A 215 3.67 -4.93 45.62
N ALA A 216 4.12 -4.34 44.54
CA ALA A 216 4.31 -2.90 44.40
C ALA A 216 2.99 -2.12 44.17
N CYS A 217 1.88 -2.81 43.87
CA CYS A 217 0.58 -2.17 43.68
C CYS A 217 0.11 -1.47 44.93
N GLY A 218 -0.27 -0.19 44.80
CA GLY A 218 -0.70 0.65 45.91
C GLY A 218 0.46 1.21 46.75
N VAL A 219 1.70 0.80 46.51
CA VAL A 219 2.92 1.26 47.20
C VAL A 219 3.77 2.13 46.28
N ILE A 220 4.06 1.63 45.10
CA ILE A 220 4.85 2.36 44.09
C ILE A 220 3.87 3.00 43.07
N PRO A 221 4.00 4.30 42.82
CA PRO A 221 3.16 4.98 41.84
C PRO A 221 3.13 4.27 40.52
N TYR A 222 1.92 4.10 39.95
CA TYR A 222 1.68 3.48 38.61
C TYR A 222 2.04 1.99 38.49
N ALA A 223 2.51 1.30 39.53
CA ALA A 223 2.67 -0.16 39.51
C ALA A 223 1.34 -0.86 39.19
N ASP A 224 0.23 -0.35 39.71
CA ASP A 224 -1.14 -0.79 39.39
C ASP A 224 -1.42 -0.79 37.88
N TYR A 225 -0.94 0.23 37.17
CA TYR A 225 -1.16 0.36 35.72
C TYR A 225 -0.40 -0.71 34.95
N ILE A 226 0.86 -0.97 35.32
CA ILE A 226 1.68 -2.02 34.72
C ILE A 226 1.04 -3.40 34.97
N TYR A 227 0.58 -3.64 36.21
CA TYR A 227 -0.10 -4.87 36.56
C TYR A 227 -1.39 -5.08 35.77
N CYS A 228 -2.25 -4.05 35.68
CA CYS A 228 -3.45 -4.08 34.86
C CYS A 228 -3.16 -4.31 33.37
N MET A 229 -2.11 -3.69 32.83
CA MET A 229 -1.69 -3.92 31.45
C MET A 229 -1.34 -5.37 31.18
N CYS A 230 -0.72 -6.08 32.14
CA CYS A 230 -0.36 -7.50 32.01
C CYS A 230 -1.59 -8.43 32.04
N TYR A 231 -2.73 -7.99 32.55
CA TYR A 231 -3.95 -8.81 32.68
C TYR A 231 -5.10 -8.38 31.76
N LEU A 232 -4.96 -7.26 31.04
CA LEU A 232 -5.97 -6.77 30.08
C LEU A 232 -5.57 -7.00 28.63
N GLY A 233 -4.27 -7.11 28.34
CA GLY A 233 -3.77 -7.40 27.01
C GLY A 233 -4.07 -6.35 25.93
N PHE A 234 -4.56 -5.15 26.28
CA PHE A 234 -4.71 -4.05 25.34
C PHE A 234 -3.36 -3.60 24.77
N ARG A 235 -3.35 -3.06 23.55
CA ARG A 235 -2.16 -2.33 23.09
C ARG A 235 -1.93 -1.12 24.00
N PRO A 236 -0.68 -0.72 24.26
CA PRO A 236 -0.43 0.38 25.20
C PRO A 236 -1.20 1.66 24.90
N THR A 237 -1.32 2.05 23.64
CA THR A 237 -2.10 3.23 23.24
C THR A 237 -3.62 3.04 23.47
N GLU A 238 -4.13 1.83 23.31
CA GLU A 238 -5.51 1.48 23.59
C GLU A 238 -5.77 1.53 25.11
N PHE A 239 -4.86 0.95 25.90
CA PHE A 239 -4.93 0.96 27.37
C PHE A 239 -4.92 2.38 27.93
N LEU A 240 -4.00 3.22 27.49
CA LEU A 240 -3.90 4.61 27.92
C LEU A 240 -5.08 5.48 27.48
N GLY A 241 -5.82 5.03 26.47
CA GLY A 241 -7.03 5.69 25.98
C GLY A 241 -8.33 5.19 26.62
N LEU A 242 -8.26 4.23 27.56
CA LEU A 242 -9.45 3.74 28.23
C LEU A 242 -10.08 4.83 29.11
N SER A 243 -11.38 5.03 28.94
CA SER A 243 -12.22 5.94 29.78
C SER A 243 -13.15 5.14 30.66
N ILE A 244 -13.79 5.83 31.57
CA ILE A 244 -14.87 5.26 32.42
C ILE A 244 -16.00 4.71 31.58
N ASP A 245 -16.32 5.31 30.42
CA ASP A 245 -17.38 4.86 29.52
C ASP A 245 -17.10 3.49 28.91
N ASN A 246 -15.84 3.06 28.90
CA ASN A 246 -15.45 1.74 28.44
C ASN A 246 -15.70 0.64 29.49
N TYR A 247 -15.91 0.99 30.75
CA TYR A 247 -16.04 0.06 31.86
C TYR A 247 -17.48 -0.27 32.18
N ASP A 248 -17.87 -1.50 31.98
CA ASP A 248 -19.13 -2.08 32.43
C ASP A 248 -18.90 -2.77 33.76
N LYS A 249 -19.25 -2.06 34.86
CA LYS A 249 -19.07 -2.52 36.25
C LYS A 249 -19.92 -3.76 36.55
N LYS A 250 -21.10 -3.87 35.97
CA LYS A 250 -22.02 -4.99 36.20
C LYS A 250 -21.50 -6.27 35.60
N GLU A 251 -21.09 -6.20 34.36
CA GLU A 251 -20.56 -7.33 33.61
C GLU A 251 -19.06 -7.57 33.88
N LYS A 252 -18.36 -6.64 34.53
CA LYS A 252 -16.91 -6.66 34.81
C LYS A 252 -16.08 -6.82 33.52
N VAL A 253 -16.39 -5.97 32.53
CA VAL A 253 -15.72 -5.96 31.24
C VAL A 253 -15.31 -4.56 30.83
N LEU A 254 -14.29 -4.49 29.96
CA LEU A 254 -13.87 -3.29 29.27
C LEU A 254 -14.14 -3.46 27.77
N ARG A 255 -14.82 -2.49 27.15
CA ARG A 255 -15.10 -2.49 25.72
C ARG A 255 -14.30 -1.39 25.04
N ALA A 256 -13.25 -1.78 24.33
CA ALA A 256 -12.38 -0.84 23.62
C ALA A 256 -11.55 -1.50 22.52
N GLY A 257 -10.79 -0.71 21.80
CA GLY A 257 -9.90 -1.12 20.73
C GLY A 257 -10.11 -0.28 19.47
N ILE A 258 -9.02 0.11 18.81
CA ILE A 258 -9.09 1.13 17.75
C ILE A 258 -8.39 0.66 16.45
N LYS A 259 -7.30 -0.11 16.57
CA LYS A 259 -6.29 -0.20 15.49
C LYS A 259 -6.57 -1.19 14.37
N THR A 260 -7.29 -2.26 14.61
CA THR A 260 -7.56 -3.31 13.62
C THR A 260 -9.02 -3.69 13.66
N GLU A 261 -9.60 -4.15 12.54
CA GLU A 261 -11.00 -4.58 12.51
C GLU A 261 -11.29 -5.66 13.57
N ALA A 262 -10.41 -6.64 13.74
CA ALA A 262 -10.51 -7.67 14.78
C ALA A 262 -10.32 -7.13 16.22
N GLY A 263 -9.77 -5.94 16.38
CA GLY A 263 -9.55 -5.31 17.69
C GLY A 263 -10.51 -4.17 18.01
N LYS A 264 -11.34 -3.73 17.07
CA LYS A 264 -12.31 -2.64 17.29
C LYS A 264 -13.42 -3.10 18.22
N ASN A 265 -13.68 -2.28 19.26
CA ASN A 265 -14.77 -2.49 20.23
C ASN A 265 -14.80 -3.90 20.84
N ARG A 266 -13.62 -4.56 20.95
CA ARG A 266 -13.59 -5.88 21.57
C ARG A 266 -13.93 -5.82 23.05
N THR A 267 -14.55 -6.85 23.54
CA THR A 267 -14.87 -7.02 24.95
C THR A 267 -13.74 -7.80 25.63
N VAL A 268 -13.13 -7.19 26.65
CA VAL A 268 -12.10 -7.81 27.47
C VAL A 268 -12.65 -8.01 28.87
N THR A 269 -12.75 -9.25 29.32
CA THR A 269 -13.17 -9.59 30.69
C THR A 269 -12.07 -9.23 31.69
N ILE A 270 -12.44 -8.73 32.86
CA ILE A 270 -11.51 -8.30 33.88
C ILE A 270 -11.21 -9.47 34.83
N SER A 271 -9.92 -9.83 34.92
CA SER A 271 -9.48 -10.87 35.85
C SER A 271 -9.78 -10.47 37.31
N PRO A 272 -10.21 -11.41 38.16
CA PRO A 272 -10.37 -11.16 39.62
C PRO A 272 -9.12 -10.59 40.27
N LYS A 273 -7.94 -10.84 39.76
CA LYS A 273 -6.66 -10.32 40.27
C LYS A 273 -6.55 -8.79 40.17
N ILE A 274 -7.14 -8.20 39.15
CA ILE A 274 -7.06 -6.75 38.88
C ILE A 274 -8.38 -6.04 39.10
N GLN A 275 -9.49 -6.77 39.32
CA GLN A 275 -10.82 -6.18 39.56
C GLN A 275 -10.80 -5.14 40.68
N PRO A 276 -10.21 -5.40 41.90
CA PRO A 276 -10.16 -4.42 42.95
C PRO A 276 -9.43 -3.11 42.56
N ILE A 277 -8.41 -3.23 41.70
CA ILE A 277 -7.66 -2.07 41.20
C ILE A 277 -8.56 -1.25 40.29
N ILE A 278 -9.22 -1.90 39.32
CA ILE A 278 -10.14 -1.23 38.39
C ILE A 278 -11.28 -0.56 39.15
N ASP A 279 -11.89 -1.23 40.10
CA ASP A 279 -12.96 -0.67 40.92
C ASP A 279 -12.50 0.57 41.72
N ARG A 280 -11.30 0.53 42.31
CA ARG A 280 -10.69 1.66 42.98
C ARG A 280 -10.44 2.85 42.04
N LEU A 281 -9.87 2.59 40.85
CA LEU A 281 -9.58 3.61 39.86
C LEU A 281 -10.84 4.24 39.27
N ALA A 282 -11.92 3.45 39.19
CA ALA A 282 -13.22 3.91 38.69
C ALA A 282 -14.10 4.54 39.76
N LYS A 283 -13.72 4.40 41.07
CA LYS A 283 -14.48 4.97 42.16
C LYS A 283 -14.59 6.49 42.02
N ASP A 284 -15.78 7.00 42.23
CA ASP A 284 -16.12 8.42 42.20
C ASP A 284 -15.87 9.14 40.84
N LYS A 285 -15.57 8.40 39.78
CA LYS A 285 -15.45 8.94 38.43
C LYS A 285 -16.75 8.75 37.65
N ILE A 286 -17.27 9.84 37.12
CA ILE A 286 -18.43 9.83 36.20
C ILE A 286 -18.02 9.79 34.75
N SER A 287 -16.86 10.38 34.44
CA SER A 287 -16.29 10.43 33.05
C SER A 287 -14.78 10.60 33.09
N GLY A 288 -14.14 10.58 31.94
CA GLY A 288 -12.71 10.82 31.78
C GLY A 288 -11.87 9.55 31.77
N ALA A 289 -10.54 9.70 31.79
CA ALA A 289 -9.60 8.59 31.67
C ALA A 289 -9.66 7.65 32.87
N LEU A 290 -9.75 6.34 32.60
CA LEU A 290 -9.66 5.31 33.65
C LEU A 290 -8.23 5.27 34.21
N PHE A 291 -7.23 5.26 33.35
CA PHE A 291 -5.81 5.33 33.67
C PHE A 291 -5.29 6.73 33.34
N CYS A 292 -5.07 7.54 34.34
CA CYS A 292 -4.77 8.96 34.21
C CYS A 292 -3.54 9.38 35.02
N ASN A 293 -3.01 10.55 34.70
CA ASN A 293 -2.02 11.25 35.52
C ASN A 293 -2.65 11.91 36.75
N GLU A 294 -1.84 12.58 37.55
CA GLU A 294 -2.29 13.28 38.75
C GLU A 294 -3.35 14.39 38.49
N GLU A 295 -3.36 14.92 37.26
CA GLU A 295 -4.34 15.91 36.80
C GLU A 295 -5.65 15.28 36.28
N GLY A 296 -5.77 13.94 36.29
CA GLY A 296 -6.92 13.21 35.75
C GLY A 296 -6.94 13.08 34.22
N LYS A 297 -5.84 13.44 33.52
CA LYS A 297 -5.73 13.38 32.07
C LYS A 297 -5.09 12.06 31.58
N ALA A 298 -5.52 11.58 30.43
CA ALA A 298 -4.90 10.43 29.78
C ALA A 298 -3.42 10.71 29.41
N PHE A 299 -2.60 9.69 29.53
CA PHE A 299 -1.19 9.80 29.18
C PHE A 299 -0.97 9.80 27.67
N ARG A 300 0.00 10.58 27.20
CA ARG A 300 0.63 10.35 25.88
C ARG A 300 1.56 9.15 26.00
N TYR A 301 1.58 8.31 24.97
CA TYR A 301 2.35 7.05 25.00
C TYR A 301 3.86 7.24 25.27
N ASP A 302 4.50 8.21 24.60
CA ASP A 302 5.93 8.44 24.78
C ASP A 302 6.26 8.90 26.20
N TYR A 303 5.45 9.81 26.74
CA TYR A 303 5.60 10.27 28.13
C TYR A 303 5.38 9.11 29.12
N PHE A 304 4.31 8.32 28.93
CA PHE A 304 4.07 7.16 29.80
C PHE A 304 5.22 6.18 29.76
N ARG A 305 5.78 5.90 28.58
CA ARG A 305 6.89 4.97 28.43
C ARG A 305 8.14 5.46 29.18
N ASP A 306 8.54 6.70 28.96
CA ASP A 306 9.84 7.23 29.38
C ASP A 306 9.81 7.76 30.83
N GLU A 307 8.72 8.44 31.23
CA GLU A 307 8.60 9.13 32.51
C GLU A 307 7.81 8.34 33.56
N VAL A 308 7.06 7.32 33.15
CA VAL A 308 6.26 6.50 34.06
C VAL A 308 6.74 5.04 34.04
N PHE A 309 6.65 4.36 32.94
CA PHE A 309 6.86 2.92 32.86
C PHE A 309 8.30 2.51 33.25
N TYR A 310 9.32 3.14 32.65
CA TYR A 310 10.72 2.81 32.96
C TYR A 310 11.11 3.17 34.39
N PRO A 311 10.79 4.36 34.92
CA PRO A 311 11.05 4.68 36.32
C PRO A 311 10.33 3.75 37.31
N THR A 312 9.07 3.38 37.01
CA THR A 312 8.32 2.44 37.86
C THR A 312 8.98 1.06 37.91
N LEU A 313 9.42 0.50 36.75
CA LEU A 313 10.16 -0.77 36.72
C LEU A 313 11.43 -0.70 37.58
N LYS A 314 12.16 0.39 37.47
CA LYS A 314 13.36 0.62 38.27
C LYS A 314 13.05 0.66 39.76
N ALA A 315 11.98 1.37 40.16
CA ALA A 315 11.54 1.46 41.55
C ALA A 315 11.09 0.11 42.13
N ILE A 316 10.47 -0.77 41.30
CA ILE A 316 10.11 -2.13 41.63
C ILE A 316 11.34 -3.06 41.77
N GLY A 317 12.50 -2.64 41.26
CA GLY A 317 13.70 -3.49 41.22
C GLY A 317 13.70 -4.47 40.05
N ILE A 318 13.03 -4.16 38.96
CA ILE A 318 13.07 -4.93 37.72
C ILE A 318 14.11 -4.27 36.80
N ASP A 319 15.21 -5.02 36.56
CA ASP A 319 16.26 -4.57 35.66
C ASP A 319 15.74 -4.52 34.20
N ASN A 320 16.02 -3.42 33.53
CA ASN A 320 15.56 -3.16 32.16
C ASN A 320 16.75 -2.69 31.28
N PRO A 321 17.71 -3.60 30.98
CA PRO A 321 18.90 -3.24 30.24
C PRO A 321 18.58 -2.75 28.83
N ILE A 322 19.50 -1.92 28.30
CA ILE A 322 19.43 -1.45 26.91
C ILE A 322 20.27 -2.40 26.05
N GLU A 323 19.60 -3.20 25.24
CA GLU A 323 20.21 -4.12 24.28
C GLU A 323 19.90 -3.63 22.85
N ASN A 324 20.92 -3.53 21.98
CA ASN A 324 20.74 -3.08 20.59
C ASN A 324 19.98 -1.74 20.48
N LYS A 325 20.32 -0.77 21.33
CA LYS A 325 19.70 0.58 21.42
C LYS A 325 18.21 0.55 21.83
N ARG A 326 17.73 -0.51 22.46
CA ARG A 326 16.35 -0.64 22.94
C ARG A 326 16.32 -1.23 24.35
N HIS A 327 15.41 -0.74 25.16
CA HIS A 327 15.09 -1.38 26.43
C HIS A 327 14.54 -2.80 26.20
N LYS A 328 14.95 -3.76 27.03
CA LYS A 328 14.46 -5.13 27.05
C LYS A 328 12.94 -5.16 27.23
N TYR A 329 12.43 -4.41 28.19
CA TYR A 329 11.02 -4.28 28.46
C TYR A 329 10.49 -2.91 27.99
N SER A 330 9.27 -2.87 27.54
CA SER A 330 8.52 -1.68 27.13
C SER A 330 7.04 -1.86 27.48
N PRO A 331 6.18 -0.87 27.40
CA PRO A 331 4.75 -1.06 27.66
C PRO A 331 4.11 -2.19 26.83
N HIS A 332 4.63 -2.50 25.65
CA HIS A 332 4.19 -3.67 24.85
C HIS A 332 4.52 -5.02 25.50
N THR A 333 5.53 -5.08 26.37
CA THR A 333 5.89 -6.27 27.14
C THR A 333 4.71 -6.77 27.97
N CYS A 334 3.89 -5.89 28.53
CA CYS A 334 2.70 -6.28 29.27
C CYS A 334 1.71 -7.08 28.40
N ARG A 335 1.52 -6.71 27.16
CA ARG A 335 0.69 -7.46 26.22
C ARG A 335 1.32 -8.79 25.82
N HIS A 336 2.65 -8.85 25.68
CA HIS A 336 3.36 -10.14 25.49
C HIS A 336 3.15 -11.04 26.73
N THR A 337 3.27 -10.47 27.92
CA THR A 337 3.00 -11.18 29.18
C THR A 337 1.57 -11.74 29.22
N PHE A 338 0.55 -10.95 28.85
CA PHE A 338 -0.83 -11.41 28.75
C PHE A 338 -0.97 -12.60 27.80
N ALA A 339 -0.37 -12.52 26.61
CA ALA A 339 -0.39 -13.62 25.64
C ALA A 339 0.29 -14.87 26.18
N THR A 340 1.43 -14.73 26.88
CA THR A 340 2.15 -15.83 27.51
C THR A 340 1.36 -16.46 28.65
N LEU A 341 0.69 -15.64 29.48
CA LEU A 341 -0.22 -16.13 30.54
C LEU A 341 -1.39 -16.96 29.98
N MET A 342 -1.95 -16.56 28.83
CA MET A 342 -3.03 -17.30 28.17
C MET A 342 -2.58 -18.62 27.54
N LYS A 343 -1.28 -18.82 27.30
CA LYS A 343 -0.75 -19.99 26.56
C LYS A 343 -1.20 -21.30 27.18
N ASN A 344 -1.07 -21.42 28.50
CA ASN A 344 -1.33 -22.65 29.26
C ASN A 344 -2.80 -22.78 29.72
N ILE A 345 -3.68 -21.85 29.36
CA ILE A 345 -5.09 -21.92 29.69
C ILE A 345 -5.81 -22.72 28.59
N GLN A 346 -6.55 -23.75 29.01
CA GLN A 346 -7.42 -24.51 28.11
C GLN A 346 -8.62 -23.64 27.70
N ALA A 347 -8.55 -23.08 26.50
CA ALA A 347 -9.62 -22.32 25.87
C ALA A 347 -9.44 -22.38 24.36
N SER A 348 -10.49 -22.11 23.60
CA SER A 348 -10.40 -22.08 22.16
C SER A 348 -9.46 -20.98 21.67
N ASP A 349 -8.75 -21.21 20.57
CA ASP A 349 -7.91 -20.17 19.94
C ASP A 349 -8.75 -18.95 19.54
N LYS A 350 -10.02 -19.15 19.17
CA LYS A 350 -10.95 -18.06 18.85
C LYS A 350 -11.14 -17.13 20.03
N ASP A 351 -11.40 -17.67 21.24
CA ASP A 351 -11.62 -16.86 22.44
C ASP A 351 -10.34 -16.13 22.85
N LYS A 352 -9.19 -16.80 22.74
CA LYS A 352 -7.88 -16.17 23.00
C LYS A 352 -7.59 -15.03 22.01
N LEU A 353 -7.91 -15.22 20.72
CA LEU A 353 -7.75 -14.20 19.69
C LEU A 353 -8.68 -13.01 19.91
N GLU A 354 -9.91 -13.26 20.31
CA GLU A 354 -10.89 -12.22 20.64
C GLU A 354 -10.39 -11.35 21.80
N LEU A 355 -9.97 -11.96 22.91
CA LEU A 355 -9.44 -11.24 24.08
C LEU A 355 -8.25 -10.35 23.74
N ILE A 356 -7.29 -10.85 22.95
CA ILE A 356 -6.10 -10.07 22.60
C ILE A 356 -6.33 -9.14 21.39
N GLY A 357 -7.35 -9.39 20.56
CA GLY A 357 -7.63 -8.63 19.34
C GLY A 357 -6.62 -8.88 18.25
N HIS A 358 -6.34 -10.14 17.94
CA HIS A 358 -5.52 -10.58 16.80
C HIS A 358 -6.39 -11.22 15.71
N ALA A 359 -5.99 -10.99 14.45
CA ALA A 359 -6.72 -11.52 13.30
C ALA A 359 -6.33 -12.98 12.97
N SER A 360 -5.18 -13.46 13.44
CA SER A 360 -4.71 -14.80 13.12
C SER A 360 -3.96 -15.50 14.26
N PRO A 361 -4.00 -16.86 14.30
CA PRO A 361 -3.25 -17.66 15.28
C PRO A 361 -1.72 -17.46 15.19
N GLU A 362 -1.18 -17.17 14.01
CA GLU A 362 0.26 -16.92 13.82
C GLU A 362 0.71 -15.67 14.61
N MET A 363 -0.12 -14.62 14.63
CA MET A 363 0.15 -13.45 15.45
C MET A 363 0.09 -13.74 16.93
N LEU A 364 -0.81 -14.60 17.39
CA LEU A 364 -0.86 -15.03 18.79
C LEU A 364 0.42 -15.80 19.17
N ARG A 365 0.86 -16.75 18.34
CA ARG A 365 2.09 -17.53 18.55
C ARG A 365 3.34 -16.65 18.60
N TYR A 366 3.41 -15.59 17.80
CA TYR A 366 4.52 -14.63 17.85
C TYR A 366 4.67 -13.95 19.21
N TYR A 367 3.57 -13.78 19.95
CA TYR A 367 3.55 -13.15 21.27
C TYR A 367 3.74 -14.16 22.42
N GLN A 368 3.77 -15.47 22.16
CA GLN A 368 3.94 -16.51 23.17
C GLN A 368 5.39 -16.99 23.20
N ASP A 369 6.01 -16.95 24.39
CA ASP A 369 7.34 -17.49 24.61
C ASP A 369 7.28 -19.03 24.67
N VAL A 370 8.32 -19.69 24.15
CA VAL A 370 8.52 -21.13 24.27
C VAL A 370 9.38 -21.38 25.51
N ASN A 371 8.91 -22.20 26.43
CA ASN A 371 9.72 -22.60 27.58
C ASN A 371 9.94 -24.11 27.63
N LEU A 372 11.08 -24.54 28.22
CA LEU A 372 11.49 -25.92 28.29
C LEU A 372 10.54 -26.76 29.16
N THR A 373 9.93 -26.17 30.17
CA THR A 373 8.99 -26.86 31.06
C THR A 373 7.75 -27.33 30.30
N ASP A 374 7.22 -26.47 29.42
CA ASP A 374 6.05 -26.81 28.59
C ASP A 374 6.40 -27.87 27.54
N LEU A 375 7.62 -27.81 26.96
CA LEU A 375 8.09 -28.83 26.04
C LEU A 375 8.26 -30.18 26.74
N ARG A 376 8.82 -30.18 27.97
CA ARG A 376 8.97 -31.40 28.77
C ARG A 376 7.64 -32.04 29.10
N LYS A 377 6.60 -31.27 29.46
CA LYS A 377 5.26 -31.83 29.68
C LYS A 377 4.74 -32.66 28.51
N ILE A 378 5.11 -32.26 27.30
CA ILE A 378 4.74 -33.00 26.08
C ILE A 378 5.60 -34.26 25.94
N THR A 379 6.92 -34.12 26.07
CA THR A 379 7.85 -35.27 25.94
C THR A 379 7.69 -36.30 27.05
N ASP A 380 7.36 -35.87 28.26
CA ASP A 380 7.17 -36.73 29.41
C ASP A 380 5.79 -37.46 29.37
N ALA A 381 4.87 -36.99 28.50
CA ALA A 381 3.57 -37.59 28.28
C ALA A 381 3.54 -38.62 27.12
N ILE A 382 4.62 -38.71 26.33
CA ILE A 382 4.79 -39.70 25.26
C ILE A 382 5.49 -40.94 25.78
#